data_1792eb8a132459e3bdc34dc0448bd30c
#
_entry.id   1792eb8a132459e3bdc34dc0448bd30c
#
_cell.length_a   1.000
_cell.length_b   1.000
_cell.length_c   1.000
_cell.angle_alpha   90.00
_cell.angle_beta   90.00
_cell.angle_gamma   90.00
#
_symmetry.space_group_name_H-M   'P 1'
#
loop_
_entity.id
_entity.type
_entity.pdbx_description
1 polymer ?
#
loop_
_entity_poly.entity_id
_entity_poly.type
_entity_poly.pdbx_seq_one_letter_code
_entity_poly.pdbx_strand_id
1 'polypeptide(L)'
;MNIAFLSSSNPNDQNNWSGTLYSLYTSLQKKHRVIWVGETVFAEVWEFHKANFKNNETFFPENYALLFGKLFSDLLKKECYDVIICRDYFFAAYLVSDIPLIYIGDTTFHLFNQYMNWQDKSLTKLAEQLESLAIQKVDKIIYCSEWAKQSAMQDYNADAEKIEVVEFGANITENIPIPDNVSPINAPCNLLFIGRNWNMKGGNKVLEIYHNLKGRGFQCTLTIVGSEPPMSLPNDPNIEIYPFIDKTNSNDRLKFHEILTRSHFLILPTRFDCFGIVFCEACAYGIPSLM
;
A
#
# COMPACT_ATOMS: atom_id res chain seq x y z
N MET A 1 -25.86 3.33 1.79
CA MET A 1 -25.26 4.64 2.09
C MET A 1 -24.65 5.23 0.83
N ASN A 2 -24.59 6.55 0.75
CA ASN A 2 -23.82 7.29 -0.24
C ASN A 2 -22.47 7.66 0.40
N ILE A 3 -21.40 7.14 -0.13
CA ILE A 3 -20.04 7.31 0.41
C ILE A 3 -19.24 8.23 -0.50
N ALA A 4 -18.72 9.33 0.03
CA ALA A 4 -17.69 10.12 -0.63
C ALA A 4 -16.33 9.50 -0.35
N PHE A 5 -15.61 9.07 -1.38
CA PHE A 5 -14.29 8.48 -1.26
C PHE A 5 -13.22 9.47 -1.70
N LEU A 6 -12.32 9.84 -0.79
CA LEU A 6 -11.22 10.78 -1.04
C LEU A 6 -9.88 10.04 -1.08
N SER A 7 -9.18 10.13 -2.20
CA SER A 7 -7.90 9.48 -2.40
C SER A 7 -7.05 10.26 -3.40
N SER A 8 -5.75 10.40 -3.10
CA SER A 8 -4.74 11.00 -3.99
C SER A 8 -4.37 10.12 -5.17
N SER A 9 -4.87 8.91 -5.21
CA SER A 9 -4.62 7.95 -6.29
C SER A 9 -5.94 7.43 -6.82
N ASN A 10 -5.95 7.06 -8.11
CA ASN A 10 -7.14 6.47 -8.73
C ASN A 10 -7.50 5.14 -8.04
N PRO A 11 -8.68 5.04 -7.39
CA PRO A 11 -9.09 3.81 -6.71
C PRO A 11 -9.45 2.67 -7.66
N ASN A 12 -9.60 2.94 -8.96
CA ASN A 12 -9.81 1.91 -9.98
C ASN A 12 -8.51 1.29 -10.50
N ASP A 13 -7.34 1.86 -10.14
CA ASP A 13 -6.04 1.31 -10.53
C ASP A 13 -5.57 0.28 -9.47
N GLN A 14 -5.51 -0.97 -9.89
CA GLN A 14 -5.09 -2.11 -9.05
C GLN A 14 -3.61 -2.07 -8.65
N ASN A 15 -2.81 -1.17 -9.23
CA ASN A 15 -1.40 -1.00 -8.85
C ASN A 15 -1.20 -0.03 -7.67
N ASN A 16 -2.21 0.81 -7.38
CA ASN A 16 -2.15 1.78 -6.30
C ASN A 16 -2.24 1.11 -4.93
N TRP A 17 -1.36 1.53 -4.01
CA TRP A 17 -1.27 1.01 -2.65
C TRP A 17 -1.24 -0.53 -2.62
N SER A 18 -0.47 -1.13 -3.54
CA SER A 18 -0.35 -2.59 -3.71
C SER A 18 -1.69 -3.32 -3.98
N GLY A 19 -2.67 -2.62 -4.53
CA GLY A 19 -4.03 -3.13 -4.80
C GLY A 19 -5.02 -2.90 -3.66
N THR A 20 -4.58 -2.47 -2.48
CA THR A 20 -5.46 -2.27 -1.31
C THR A 20 -6.50 -1.19 -1.56
N LEU A 21 -6.13 -0.11 -2.26
CA LEU A 21 -7.07 0.97 -2.58
C LEU A 21 -8.21 0.47 -3.46
N TYR A 22 -7.89 -0.30 -4.50
CA TYR A 22 -8.87 -0.91 -5.39
C TYR A 22 -9.78 -1.91 -4.65
N SER A 23 -9.19 -2.79 -3.85
CA SER A 23 -9.95 -3.79 -3.09
C SER A 23 -10.90 -3.16 -2.08
N LEU A 24 -10.47 -2.10 -1.38
CA LEU A 24 -11.30 -1.33 -0.46
C LEU A 24 -12.46 -0.66 -1.21
N TYR A 25 -12.15 0.09 -2.26
CA TYR A 25 -13.13 0.84 -3.05
C TYR A 25 -14.20 -0.07 -3.66
N THR A 26 -13.79 -1.14 -4.33
CA THR A 26 -14.71 -2.10 -4.97
C THR A 26 -15.50 -2.93 -3.96
N SER A 27 -14.92 -3.25 -2.81
CA SER A 27 -15.65 -3.95 -1.73
C SER A 27 -16.75 -3.09 -1.12
N LEU A 28 -16.51 -1.80 -0.95
CA LEU A 28 -17.53 -0.84 -0.51
C LEU A 28 -18.65 -0.73 -1.56
N GLN A 29 -18.32 -0.72 -2.86
CA GLN A 29 -19.29 -0.64 -3.95
C GLN A 29 -20.25 -1.84 -4.02
N LYS A 30 -19.89 -3.00 -3.47
CA LYS A 30 -20.79 -4.18 -3.41
C LYS A 30 -22.07 -3.91 -2.58
N LYS A 31 -22.02 -2.97 -1.62
CA LYS A 31 -23.12 -2.71 -0.68
C LYS A 31 -23.56 -1.25 -0.63
N HIS A 32 -22.79 -0.33 -1.20
CA HIS A 32 -22.98 1.11 -1.07
C HIS A 32 -22.77 1.81 -2.41
N ARG A 33 -23.36 2.99 -2.56
CA ARG A 33 -23.02 3.91 -3.65
C ARG A 33 -21.76 4.65 -3.22
N VAL A 34 -20.63 4.36 -3.87
CA VAL A 34 -19.33 4.97 -3.56
C VAL A 34 -18.90 5.83 -4.72
N ILE A 35 -18.59 7.09 -4.45
CA ILE A 35 -18.16 8.06 -5.46
C ILE A 35 -16.75 8.51 -5.12
N TRP A 36 -15.81 8.32 -6.03
CA TRP A 36 -14.50 8.93 -5.93
C TRP A 36 -14.62 10.42 -6.21
N VAL A 37 -14.62 11.20 -5.13
CA VAL A 37 -14.74 12.66 -5.18
C VAL A 37 -13.38 13.24 -5.51
N GLY A 38 -13.28 13.96 -6.60
CA GLY A 38 -12.04 14.64 -6.97
C GLY A 38 -11.34 14.09 -8.19
N GLU A 39 -11.95 13.14 -8.91
CA GLU A 39 -11.42 12.69 -10.19
C GLU A 39 -11.08 13.85 -11.13
N THR A 40 -11.97 14.85 -11.24
CA THR A 40 -11.77 16.05 -12.03
C THR A 40 -10.78 17.02 -11.44
N VAL A 41 -10.77 17.16 -10.10
CA VAL A 41 -9.86 18.06 -9.38
C VAL A 41 -8.42 17.55 -9.38
N PHE A 42 -8.26 16.23 -9.34
CA PHE A 42 -6.95 15.61 -9.29
C PHE A 42 -6.12 15.90 -10.54
N ALA A 43 -6.74 15.91 -11.70
CA ALA A 43 -6.06 16.24 -12.96
C ALA A 43 -5.53 17.68 -12.95
N GLU A 44 -6.36 18.67 -12.52
CA GLU A 44 -5.97 20.08 -12.46
C GLU A 44 -4.85 20.32 -11.43
N VAL A 45 -4.96 19.74 -10.25
CA VAL A 45 -3.96 19.89 -9.18
C VAL A 45 -2.66 19.18 -9.54
N TRP A 46 -2.73 18.02 -10.20
CA TRP A 46 -1.56 17.30 -10.66
C TRP A 46 -0.81 18.05 -11.77
N GLU A 47 -1.51 18.68 -12.70
CA GLU A 47 -0.88 19.54 -13.71
C GLU A 47 -0.26 20.80 -13.08
N PHE A 48 -0.93 21.39 -12.09
CA PHE A 48 -0.36 22.50 -11.33
C PHE A 48 0.87 22.06 -10.54
N HIS A 49 0.86 20.88 -9.93
CA HIS A 49 2.01 20.31 -9.23
C HIS A 49 3.18 20.09 -10.18
N LYS A 50 2.98 19.44 -11.32
CA LYS A 50 4.01 19.25 -12.35
C LYS A 50 4.61 20.56 -12.85
N ALA A 51 3.80 21.59 -13.02
CA ALA A 51 4.24 22.89 -13.49
C ALA A 51 5.13 23.64 -12.49
N ASN A 52 4.91 23.44 -11.18
CA ASN A 52 5.57 24.19 -10.12
C ASN A 52 6.69 23.42 -9.39
N PHE A 53 6.74 22.09 -9.52
CA PHE A 53 7.73 21.24 -8.82
C PHE A 53 8.49 20.38 -9.83
N LYS A 54 9.73 20.81 -10.11
CA LYS A 54 10.61 20.14 -11.08
C LYS A 54 11.32 18.88 -10.58
N ASN A 55 11.22 18.55 -9.30
CA ASN A 55 11.91 17.40 -8.71
C ASN A 55 10.89 16.53 -7.97
N ASN A 56 11.06 15.21 -8.05
CA ASN A 56 10.31 14.08 -7.48
C ASN A 56 9.93 14.17 -5.98
N GLU A 57 9.62 15.34 -5.48
CA GLU A 57 9.15 15.53 -4.11
C GLU A 57 7.68 15.09 -4.03
N THR A 58 7.46 13.92 -3.47
CA THR A 58 6.16 13.28 -3.27
C THR A 58 5.34 13.95 -2.16
N PHE A 59 5.81 15.05 -1.62
CA PHE A 59 5.20 15.75 -0.51
C PHE A 59 4.43 17.00 -0.96
N PHE A 60 3.20 17.15 -0.45
CA PHE A 60 2.37 18.32 -0.74
C PHE A 60 2.63 19.44 0.29
N PRO A 61 3.12 20.61 -0.10
CA PRO A 61 3.25 21.76 0.78
C PRO A 61 1.91 22.14 1.43
N GLU A 62 1.95 22.86 2.55
CA GLU A 62 0.75 23.29 3.29
C GLU A 62 -0.29 23.97 2.41
N ASN A 63 0.16 24.80 1.47
CA ASN A 63 -0.72 25.48 0.50
C ASN A 63 -1.57 24.51 -0.32
N TYR A 64 -1.06 23.32 -0.62
CA TYR A 64 -1.83 22.27 -1.31
C TYR A 64 -2.85 21.62 -0.40
N ALA A 65 -2.50 21.34 0.84
CA ALA A 65 -3.44 20.78 1.81
C ALA A 65 -4.61 21.75 2.04
N LEU A 66 -4.33 23.04 2.12
CA LEU A 66 -5.34 24.09 2.19
C LEU A 66 -6.21 24.17 0.93
N LEU A 67 -5.59 24.12 -0.26
CA LEU A 67 -6.30 24.12 -1.54
C LEU A 67 -7.20 22.89 -1.67
N PHE A 68 -6.68 21.70 -1.38
CA PHE A 68 -7.47 20.46 -1.41
C PHE A 68 -8.60 20.50 -0.39
N GLY A 69 -8.34 20.95 0.84
CA GLY A 69 -9.36 21.08 1.86
C GLY A 69 -10.53 21.94 1.37
N LYS A 70 -10.25 23.09 0.74
CA LYS A 70 -11.28 23.97 0.17
C LYS A 70 -12.02 23.31 -1.00
N LEU A 71 -11.30 22.77 -1.97
CA LEU A 71 -11.89 22.14 -3.17
C LEU A 71 -12.80 20.97 -2.80
N PHE A 72 -12.35 20.06 -1.93
CA PHE A 72 -13.18 18.96 -1.47
C PHE A 72 -14.37 19.42 -0.66
N SER A 73 -14.21 20.43 0.20
CA SER A 73 -15.33 21.01 0.94
C SER A 73 -16.42 21.57 0.02
N ASP A 74 -16.04 22.17 -1.10
CA ASP A 74 -16.98 22.70 -2.09
C ASP A 74 -17.59 21.58 -2.96
N LEU A 75 -16.82 20.54 -3.30
CA LEU A 75 -17.33 19.38 -4.06
C LEU A 75 -18.34 18.58 -3.24
N LEU A 76 -18.09 18.38 -1.95
CA LEU A 76 -18.96 17.61 -1.06
C LEU A 76 -20.32 18.25 -0.85
N LYS A 77 -20.47 19.57 -1.06
CA LYS A 77 -21.76 20.28 -1.02
C LYS A 77 -22.65 20.01 -2.24
N LYS A 78 -22.08 19.47 -3.35
CA LYS A 78 -22.83 19.27 -4.61
C LYS A 78 -23.73 18.04 -4.60
N GLU A 79 -23.46 17.08 -3.71
CA GLU A 79 -24.25 15.85 -3.55
C GLU A 79 -24.46 15.54 -2.06
N CYS A 80 -25.48 14.73 -1.77
CA CYS A 80 -25.73 14.26 -0.40
C CYS A 80 -24.93 12.97 -0.13
N TYR A 81 -24.05 13.04 0.82
CA TYR A 81 -23.27 11.89 1.31
C TYR A 81 -23.62 11.59 2.77
N ASP A 82 -23.62 10.31 3.10
CA ASP A 82 -23.83 9.84 4.48
C ASP A 82 -22.53 9.80 5.29
N VAL A 83 -21.39 9.59 4.60
CA VAL A 83 -20.07 9.47 5.21
C VAL A 83 -18.97 9.79 4.18
N ILE A 84 -17.87 10.35 4.67
CA ILE A 84 -16.63 10.56 3.92
C ILE A 84 -15.62 9.52 4.37
N ILE A 85 -15.02 8.80 3.42
CA ILE A 85 -13.85 7.94 3.65
C ILE A 85 -12.65 8.62 3.00
N CYS A 86 -11.63 8.93 3.78
CA CYS A 86 -10.42 9.60 3.35
C CYS A 86 -9.19 8.73 3.61
N ARG A 87 -8.41 8.48 2.56
CA ARG A 87 -7.17 7.72 2.68
C ARG A 87 -5.97 8.62 3.00
N ASP A 88 -6.01 9.88 2.62
CA ASP A 88 -4.85 10.77 2.68
C ASP A 88 -5.06 11.85 3.74
N TYR A 89 -4.22 11.84 4.80
CA TYR A 89 -4.35 12.77 5.93
C TYR A 89 -4.28 14.25 5.51
N PHE A 90 -3.51 14.59 4.49
CA PHE A 90 -3.39 15.96 4.02
C PHE A 90 -4.68 16.49 3.36
N PHE A 91 -5.59 15.63 2.87
CA PHE A 91 -6.93 16.05 2.46
C PHE A 91 -7.84 16.30 3.67
N ALA A 92 -7.74 15.45 4.68
CA ALA A 92 -8.55 15.54 5.88
C ALA A 92 -8.18 16.77 6.74
N ALA A 93 -6.90 17.17 6.76
CA ALA A 93 -6.38 18.21 7.65
C ALA A 93 -7.18 19.53 7.59
N TYR A 94 -7.52 20.00 6.42
CA TYR A 94 -8.24 21.26 6.21
C TYR A 94 -9.64 21.11 5.61
N LEU A 95 -10.15 19.89 5.53
CA LEU A 95 -11.50 19.63 5.05
C LEU A 95 -12.54 20.26 5.99
N VAL A 96 -13.52 20.99 5.46
CA VAL A 96 -14.65 21.55 6.21
C VAL A 96 -15.94 20.87 5.75
N SER A 97 -16.52 20.06 6.62
CA SER A 97 -17.75 19.31 6.34
C SER A 97 -18.44 18.93 7.64
N ASP A 98 -19.79 18.89 7.63
CA ASP A 98 -20.61 18.35 8.70
C ASP A 98 -20.90 16.84 8.51
N ILE A 99 -20.41 16.26 7.42
CA ILE A 99 -20.56 14.84 7.10
C ILE A 99 -19.51 14.07 7.90
N PRO A 100 -19.88 12.96 8.58
CA PRO A 100 -18.92 12.12 9.32
C PRO A 100 -17.72 11.72 8.46
N LEU A 101 -16.52 11.93 9.00
CA LEU A 101 -15.24 11.72 8.30
C LEU A 101 -14.47 10.57 8.92
N ILE A 102 -14.17 9.55 8.10
CA ILE A 102 -13.36 8.39 8.48
C ILE A 102 -12.02 8.47 7.76
N TYR A 103 -10.92 8.41 8.50
CA TYR A 103 -9.57 8.26 7.95
C TYR A 103 -9.16 6.79 7.94
N ILE A 104 -8.56 6.32 6.85
CA ILE A 104 -8.03 4.95 6.72
C ILE A 104 -6.55 5.02 6.38
N GLY A 105 -5.71 4.39 7.21
CA GLY A 105 -4.26 4.36 7.03
C GLY A 105 -3.63 3.00 7.34
N ASP A 106 -2.43 2.78 6.85
CA ASP A 106 -1.61 1.59 7.15
C ASP A 106 -0.47 1.89 8.14
N THR A 107 -0.13 3.15 8.28
CA THR A 107 0.89 3.64 9.22
C THR A 107 0.66 5.11 9.50
N THR A 108 1.33 5.64 10.53
CA THR A 108 1.47 7.10 10.74
C THR A 108 2.70 7.61 9.98
N PHE A 109 2.73 8.91 9.69
CA PHE A 109 3.91 9.55 9.10
C PHE A 109 5.13 9.44 10.03
N HIS A 110 4.92 9.54 11.34
CA HIS A 110 5.98 9.37 12.35
C HIS A 110 6.71 8.04 12.16
N LEU A 111 5.99 6.92 12.17
CA LEU A 111 6.56 5.58 11.98
C LEU A 111 7.22 5.43 10.61
N PHE A 112 6.57 5.93 9.55
CA PHE A 112 7.12 5.91 8.21
C PHE A 112 8.46 6.67 8.16
N ASN A 113 8.53 7.86 8.76
CA ASN A 113 9.71 8.70 8.74
C ASN A 113 10.86 8.18 9.63
N GLN A 114 10.57 7.43 10.69
CA GLN A 114 11.61 6.73 11.46
C GLN A 114 12.47 5.83 10.57
N TYR A 115 11.87 5.21 9.54
CA TYR A 115 12.59 4.40 8.57
C TYR A 115 13.16 5.24 7.42
N MET A 116 12.34 6.11 6.80
CA MET A 116 12.73 6.88 5.62
C MET A 116 13.77 7.95 5.93
N ASN A 117 13.77 8.45 7.17
CA ASN A 117 14.72 9.44 7.69
C ASN A 117 14.89 10.64 6.73
N TRP A 118 13.77 11.28 6.41
CA TRP A 118 13.76 12.44 5.53
C TRP A 118 14.65 13.55 6.09
N GLN A 119 15.57 14.04 5.26
CA GLN A 119 16.57 15.03 5.67
C GLN A 119 16.00 16.44 5.75
N ASP A 120 14.96 16.75 4.99
CA ASP A 120 14.28 18.04 5.06
C ASP A 120 13.40 18.12 6.30
N LYS A 121 13.94 18.79 7.33
CA LYS A 121 13.26 18.96 8.62
C LYS A 121 12.00 19.82 8.52
N SER A 122 11.93 20.72 7.54
CA SER A 122 10.76 21.60 7.36
C SER A 122 9.59 20.80 6.80
N LEU A 123 9.84 19.99 5.79
CA LEU A 123 8.83 19.07 5.22
C LEU A 123 8.41 18.01 6.22
N THR A 124 9.34 17.43 6.97
CA THR A 124 9.02 16.48 8.04
C THR A 124 8.08 17.09 9.07
N LYS A 125 8.42 18.29 9.57
CA LYS A 125 7.58 18.99 10.55
C LYS A 125 6.18 19.30 9.99
N LEU A 126 6.11 19.69 8.74
CA LEU A 126 4.82 19.99 8.08
C LEU A 126 3.97 18.73 7.92
N ALA A 127 4.56 17.59 7.53
CA ALA A 127 3.85 16.32 7.42
C ALA A 127 3.29 15.88 8.77
N GLU A 128 4.09 15.93 9.84
CA GLU A 128 3.66 15.67 11.21
C GLU A 128 2.49 16.59 11.64
N GLN A 129 2.56 17.87 11.31
CA GLN A 129 1.51 18.82 11.62
C GLN A 129 0.21 18.51 10.87
N LEU A 130 0.28 18.20 9.58
CA LEU A 130 -0.89 17.88 8.76
C LEU A 130 -1.56 16.58 9.22
N GLU A 131 -0.77 15.55 9.54
CA GLU A 131 -1.33 14.31 10.08
C GLU A 131 -1.95 14.52 11.46
N SER A 132 -1.30 15.29 12.33
CA SER A 132 -1.86 15.66 13.65
C SER A 132 -3.21 16.38 13.50
N LEU A 133 -3.31 17.36 12.60
CA LEU A 133 -4.57 18.06 12.32
C LEU A 133 -5.66 17.11 11.82
N ALA A 134 -5.31 16.19 10.91
CA ALA A 134 -6.24 15.20 10.39
C ALA A 134 -6.76 14.28 11.51
N ILE A 135 -5.86 13.70 12.29
CA ILE A 135 -6.17 12.80 13.42
C ILE A 135 -7.10 13.43 14.44
N GLN A 136 -6.85 14.70 14.81
CA GLN A 136 -7.70 15.41 15.76
C GLN A 136 -9.09 15.69 15.18
N LYS A 137 -9.18 15.93 13.89
CA LYS A 137 -10.40 16.36 13.21
C LYS A 137 -11.37 15.21 12.90
N VAL A 138 -10.87 14.07 12.45
CA VAL A 138 -11.72 12.98 11.97
C VAL A 138 -12.57 12.35 13.08
N ASP A 139 -13.75 11.86 12.73
CA ASP A 139 -14.66 11.21 13.67
C ASP A 139 -14.24 9.80 14.02
N LYS A 140 -13.67 9.08 13.03
CA LYS A 140 -13.11 7.73 13.21
C LYS A 140 -11.84 7.55 12.41
N ILE A 141 -10.97 6.68 12.93
CA ILE A 141 -9.72 6.26 12.29
C ILE A 141 -9.72 4.75 12.19
N ILE A 142 -9.40 4.23 11.02
CA ILE A 142 -9.21 2.81 10.79
C ILE A 142 -7.74 2.59 10.41
N TYR A 143 -7.00 1.92 11.29
CA TYR A 143 -5.66 1.43 10.98
C TYR A 143 -5.67 -0.09 10.74
N CYS A 144 -4.71 -0.57 9.93
CA CYS A 144 -4.58 -1.99 9.66
C CYS A 144 -3.82 -2.77 10.74
N SER A 145 -3.28 -2.10 11.76
CA SER A 145 -2.46 -2.74 12.79
C SER A 145 -2.51 -2.01 14.13
N GLU A 146 -2.30 -2.74 15.21
CA GLU A 146 -2.11 -2.17 16.55
C GLU A 146 -0.86 -1.28 16.61
N TRP A 147 0.17 -1.58 15.81
CA TRP A 147 1.39 -0.77 15.71
C TRP A 147 1.09 0.66 15.23
N ALA A 148 0.30 0.82 14.18
CA ALA A 148 -0.12 2.13 13.67
C ALA A 148 -1.06 2.85 14.68
N LYS A 149 -2.00 2.12 15.31
CA LYS A 149 -2.87 2.64 16.36
C LYS A 149 -2.07 3.19 17.54
N GLN A 150 -1.10 2.44 18.04
CA GLN A 150 -0.26 2.87 19.16
C GLN A 150 0.52 4.14 18.84
N SER A 151 1.09 4.26 17.64
CA SER A 151 1.75 5.48 17.21
C SER A 151 0.78 6.66 17.13
N ALA A 152 -0.42 6.49 16.58
CA ALA A 152 -1.42 7.55 16.56
C ALA A 152 -1.74 8.07 17.98
N MET A 153 -1.84 7.18 18.95
CA MET A 153 -2.09 7.54 20.35
C MET A 153 -0.88 8.20 21.02
N GLN A 154 0.33 7.67 20.81
CA GLN A 154 1.53 8.10 21.51
C GLN A 154 2.16 9.34 20.90
N ASP A 155 2.23 9.39 19.55
CA ASP A 155 2.96 10.43 18.82
C ASP A 155 2.05 11.60 18.43
N TYR A 156 0.72 11.35 18.27
CA TYR A 156 -0.26 12.35 17.83
C TYR A 156 -1.35 12.62 18.86
N ASN A 157 -1.29 11.98 20.03
CA ASN A 157 -2.29 12.13 21.11
C ASN A 157 -3.73 11.86 20.60
N ALA A 158 -3.88 10.86 19.74
CA ALA A 158 -5.20 10.47 19.22
C ALA A 158 -6.04 9.83 20.31
N ASP A 159 -7.35 10.14 20.28
CA ASP A 159 -8.32 9.48 21.15
C ASP A 159 -8.49 8.01 20.77
N ALA A 160 -8.21 7.11 21.70
CA ALA A 160 -8.32 5.66 21.50
C ALA A 160 -9.74 5.22 21.08
N GLU A 161 -10.78 5.93 21.55
CA GLU A 161 -12.19 5.66 21.24
C GLU A 161 -12.53 5.93 19.77
N LYS A 162 -11.73 6.76 19.09
CA LYS A 162 -11.86 7.03 17.65
C LYS A 162 -11.19 5.99 16.77
N ILE A 163 -10.30 5.13 17.32
CA ILE A 163 -9.44 4.26 16.52
C ILE A 163 -9.93 2.82 16.57
N GLU A 164 -10.25 2.30 15.38
CA GLU A 164 -10.51 0.87 15.16
C GLU A 164 -9.34 0.23 14.42
N VAL A 165 -9.02 -1.01 14.75
CA VAL A 165 -8.04 -1.82 14.00
C VAL A 165 -8.79 -2.81 13.13
N VAL A 166 -8.61 -2.70 11.81
CA VAL A 166 -9.19 -3.60 10.82
C VAL A 166 -8.05 -4.06 9.91
N GLU A 167 -7.58 -5.27 10.11
CA GLU A 167 -6.52 -5.85 9.31
C GLU A 167 -6.91 -5.95 7.83
N PHE A 168 -5.96 -5.68 6.94
CA PHE A 168 -6.19 -5.85 5.52
C PHE A 168 -6.22 -7.33 5.13
N GLY A 169 -7.04 -7.67 4.14
CA GLY A 169 -7.05 -8.97 3.50
C GLY A 169 -6.11 -9.03 2.30
N ALA A 170 -5.98 -10.20 1.70
CA ALA A 170 -5.23 -10.38 0.46
C ALA A 170 -5.89 -9.66 -0.71
N ASN A 171 -5.08 -9.00 -1.56
CA ASN A 171 -5.57 -8.33 -2.78
C ASN A 171 -5.61 -9.32 -3.96
N ILE A 172 -6.43 -10.35 -3.83
CA ILE A 172 -6.61 -11.41 -4.83
C ILE A 172 -7.91 -11.17 -5.59
N THR A 173 -7.85 -11.31 -6.91
CA THR A 173 -9.04 -11.17 -7.77
C THR A 173 -9.96 -12.39 -7.59
N GLU A 174 -11.24 -12.18 -7.27
CA GLU A 174 -12.21 -13.19 -6.87
C GLU A 174 -12.44 -14.33 -7.90
N ASN A 175 -12.02 -14.16 -9.15
CA ASN A 175 -12.33 -15.10 -10.23
C ASN A 175 -11.21 -16.09 -10.55
N ILE A 176 -10.11 -16.08 -9.80
CA ILE A 176 -9.00 -17.02 -10.02
C ILE A 176 -9.08 -18.11 -8.95
N PRO A 177 -9.31 -19.38 -9.31
CA PRO A 177 -9.34 -20.47 -8.34
C PRO A 177 -8.01 -20.57 -7.59
N ILE A 178 -8.07 -20.49 -6.28
CA ILE A 178 -6.90 -20.77 -5.42
C ILE A 178 -6.82 -22.29 -5.28
N PRO A 179 -5.65 -22.91 -5.43
CA PRO A 179 -5.50 -24.35 -5.27
C PRO A 179 -5.91 -24.82 -3.88
N ASP A 180 -6.69 -25.89 -3.81
CA ASP A 180 -7.09 -26.51 -2.53
C ASP A 180 -5.90 -27.14 -1.78
N ASN A 181 -4.82 -27.40 -2.49
CA ASN A 181 -3.61 -28.03 -1.93
C ASN A 181 -2.36 -27.21 -2.27
N VAL A 182 -1.52 -27.00 -1.29
CA VAL A 182 -0.17 -26.48 -1.47
C VAL A 182 0.60 -27.46 -2.38
N SER A 183 1.30 -26.94 -3.37
CA SER A 183 2.17 -27.77 -4.22
C SER A 183 3.12 -28.60 -3.33
N PRO A 184 3.21 -29.92 -3.51
CA PRO A 184 4.13 -30.74 -2.72
C PRO A 184 5.57 -30.22 -2.93
N ILE A 185 6.36 -30.20 -1.87
CA ILE A 185 7.78 -29.83 -1.96
C ILE A 185 8.51 -30.97 -2.66
N ASN A 186 8.42 -30.97 -3.98
CA ASN A 186 9.27 -31.78 -4.83
C ASN A 186 10.52 -30.94 -5.17
N ALA A 187 11.66 -31.56 -5.35
CA ALA A 187 12.82 -30.84 -5.84
C ALA A 187 12.58 -30.39 -7.30
N PRO A 188 12.87 -29.13 -7.68
CA PRO A 188 13.44 -28.07 -6.85
C PRO A 188 12.40 -27.34 -5.98
N CYS A 189 12.85 -26.85 -4.82
CA CYS A 189 12.08 -25.97 -3.95
C CYS A 189 11.97 -24.57 -4.56
N ASN A 190 10.76 -24.08 -4.83
CA ASN A 190 10.54 -22.78 -5.46
C ASN A 190 10.40 -21.69 -4.40
N LEU A 191 11.40 -20.82 -4.33
CA LEU A 191 11.44 -19.65 -3.45
C LEU A 191 10.86 -18.44 -4.18
N LEU A 192 10.11 -17.62 -3.49
CA LEU A 192 9.47 -16.42 -4.01
C LEU A 192 9.91 -15.19 -3.22
N PHE A 193 10.25 -14.12 -3.91
CA PHE A 193 10.43 -12.78 -3.37
C PHE A 193 9.51 -11.82 -4.10
N ILE A 194 8.73 -11.02 -3.35
CA ILE A 194 7.85 -9.99 -3.91
C ILE A 194 8.14 -8.66 -3.23
N GLY A 195 8.60 -7.66 -3.99
CA GLY A 195 8.85 -6.33 -3.43
C GLY A 195 9.25 -5.30 -4.47
N ARG A 196 8.62 -4.11 -4.41
CA ARG A 196 8.92 -3.01 -5.36
C ARG A 196 10.22 -2.26 -5.04
N ASN A 197 10.67 -2.28 -3.80
CA ASN A 197 11.91 -1.64 -3.37
C ASN A 197 12.91 -2.70 -2.92
N TRP A 198 13.88 -3.00 -3.78
CA TRP A 198 14.89 -4.03 -3.55
C TRP A 198 15.58 -3.94 -2.19
N ASN A 199 16.09 -2.74 -1.86
CA ASN A 199 16.84 -2.54 -0.63
C ASN A 199 15.95 -2.61 0.63
N MET A 200 14.77 -1.96 0.56
CA MET A 200 13.82 -1.92 1.67
C MET A 200 13.26 -3.32 1.97
N LYS A 201 12.99 -4.11 0.92
CA LYS A 201 12.42 -5.45 1.05
C LYS A 201 13.47 -6.55 1.26
N GLY A 202 14.75 -6.18 1.34
CA GLY A 202 15.82 -7.11 1.69
C GLY A 202 16.29 -8.03 0.55
N GLY A 203 16.15 -7.60 -0.71
CA GLY A 203 16.49 -8.42 -1.88
C GLY A 203 17.91 -8.99 -1.86
N ASN A 204 18.91 -8.21 -1.39
CA ASN A 204 20.29 -8.74 -1.24
C ASN A 204 20.34 -9.93 -0.27
N LYS A 205 19.56 -9.89 0.83
CA LYS A 205 19.51 -10.99 1.79
C LYS A 205 18.83 -12.22 1.18
N VAL A 206 17.85 -12.04 0.31
CA VAL A 206 17.20 -13.15 -0.42
C VAL A 206 18.19 -13.85 -1.34
N LEU A 207 19.01 -13.11 -2.09
CA LEU A 207 20.08 -13.69 -2.92
C LEU A 207 21.11 -14.45 -2.07
N GLU A 208 21.51 -13.90 -0.94
CA GLU A 208 22.43 -14.55 -0.01
C GLU A 208 21.84 -15.88 0.51
N ILE A 209 20.56 -15.90 0.89
CA ILE A 209 19.85 -17.11 1.33
C ILE A 209 19.82 -18.14 0.20
N TYR A 210 19.42 -17.72 -1.01
CA TYR A 210 19.36 -18.59 -2.18
C TYR A 210 20.72 -19.25 -2.49
N HIS A 211 21.80 -18.48 -2.54
CA HIS A 211 23.15 -19.00 -2.80
C HIS A 211 23.64 -19.91 -1.69
N ASN A 212 23.32 -19.61 -0.43
CA ASN A 212 23.67 -20.47 0.71
C ASN A 212 22.95 -21.83 0.64
N LEU A 213 21.67 -21.83 0.27
CA LEU A 213 20.92 -23.08 0.11
C LEU A 213 21.52 -23.95 -1.02
N LYS A 214 21.83 -23.34 -2.17
CA LYS A 214 22.50 -24.03 -3.28
C LYS A 214 23.87 -24.56 -2.87
N GLY A 215 24.66 -23.76 -2.16
CA GLY A 215 25.99 -24.19 -1.67
C GLY A 215 25.95 -25.35 -0.67
N ARG A 216 24.81 -25.55 0.01
CA ARG A 216 24.55 -26.72 0.88
C ARG A 216 23.96 -27.92 0.14
N GLY A 217 23.80 -27.83 -1.18
CA GLY A 217 23.30 -28.93 -2.03
C GLY A 217 21.76 -28.98 -2.17
N PHE A 218 21.02 -27.98 -1.67
CA PHE A 218 19.58 -27.94 -1.89
C PHE A 218 19.26 -27.54 -3.33
N GLN A 219 18.38 -28.28 -3.97
CA GLN A 219 17.83 -27.88 -5.27
C GLN A 219 16.74 -26.88 -5.07
N CYS A 220 16.98 -25.63 -5.47
CA CYS A 220 16.00 -24.56 -5.37
C CYS A 220 16.04 -23.62 -6.58
N THR A 221 14.90 -22.98 -6.85
CA THR A 221 14.74 -21.86 -7.77
C THR A 221 14.40 -20.60 -6.99
N LEU A 222 14.58 -19.44 -7.60
CA LEU A 222 14.17 -18.15 -7.02
C LEU A 222 13.40 -17.35 -8.06
N THR A 223 12.17 -16.98 -7.73
CA THR A 223 11.38 -16.04 -8.52
C THR A 223 11.35 -14.68 -7.82
N ILE A 224 11.77 -13.63 -8.51
CA ILE A 224 11.82 -12.25 -8.04
C ILE A 224 10.74 -11.45 -8.74
N VAL A 225 9.85 -10.81 -7.99
CA VAL A 225 8.72 -10.02 -8.52
C VAL A 225 8.74 -8.60 -7.96
N GLY A 226 8.57 -7.60 -8.83
CA GLY A 226 8.34 -6.21 -8.46
C GLY A 226 9.58 -5.33 -8.37
N SER A 227 10.76 -5.88 -8.55
CA SER A 227 12.03 -5.14 -8.62
C SER A 227 13.11 -5.92 -9.35
N GLU A 228 14.13 -5.20 -9.79
CA GLU A 228 15.36 -5.77 -10.31
C GLU A 228 16.49 -5.64 -9.30
N PRO A 229 17.38 -6.64 -9.21
CA PRO A 229 18.63 -6.48 -8.46
C PRO A 229 19.43 -5.29 -9.02
N PRO A 230 20.06 -4.47 -8.16
CA PRO A 230 20.83 -3.30 -8.60
C PRO A 230 22.17 -3.64 -9.30
N MET A 231 22.50 -4.92 -9.35
CA MET A 231 23.68 -5.46 -10.03
C MET A 231 23.27 -6.55 -11.01
N SER A 232 24.02 -6.70 -12.09
CA SER A 232 23.86 -7.85 -12.98
C SER A 232 24.12 -9.15 -12.22
N LEU A 233 23.11 -9.99 -12.12
CA LEU A 233 23.30 -11.34 -11.57
C LEU A 233 24.08 -12.21 -12.57
N PRO A 234 24.90 -13.16 -12.09
CA PRO A 234 25.40 -14.23 -12.93
C PRO A 234 24.24 -14.91 -13.64
N ASN A 235 24.46 -15.38 -14.87
CA ASN A 235 23.44 -16.12 -15.60
C ASN A 235 23.12 -17.43 -14.86
N ASP A 236 22.13 -17.44 -14.03
CA ASP A 236 21.62 -18.62 -13.31
C ASP A 236 20.22 -18.94 -13.84
N PRO A 237 20.05 -20.05 -14.58
CA PRO A 237 18.76 -20.43 -15.15
C PRO A 237 17.69 -20.77 -14.09
N ASN A 238 18.08 -20.86 -12.83
CA ASN A 238 17.15 -21.08 -11.72
C ASN A 238 16.66 -19.77 -11.06
N ILE A 239 17.04 -18.60 -11.58
CA ILE A 239 16.53 -17.31 -11.14
C ILE A 239 15.66 -16.71 -12.24
N GLU A 240 14.40 -16.46 -11.92
CA GLU A 240 13.47 -15.75 -12.78
C GLU A 240 13.18 -14.36 -12.20
N ILE A 241 13.17 -13.32 -13.06
CA ILE A 241 12.93 -11.94 -12.64
C ILE A 241 11.76 -11.35 -13.42
N TYR A 242 10.79 -10.84 -12.69
CA TYR A 242 9.65 -10.10 -13.20
C TYR A 242 9.69 -8.69 -12.57
N PRO A 243 10.36 -7.71 -13.21
CA PRO A 243 10.58 -6.38 -12.64
C PRO A 243 9.30 -5.66 -12.26
N PHE A 244 8.26 -5.91 -13.04
CA PHE A 244 6.92 -5.37 -12.80
C PHE A 244 5.86 -6.35 -13.31
N ILE A 245 4.79 -6.49 -12.54
CA ILE A 245 3.57 -7.18 -12.94
C ILE A 245 2.44 -6.16 -12.83
N ASP A 246 1.81 -5.84 -13.96
CA ASP A 246 0.70 -4.90 -14.05
C ASP A 246 -0.61 -5.60 -13.66
N LYS A 247 -1.07 -5.39 -12.45
CA LYS A 247 -2.32 -5.99 -11.96
C LYS A 247 -3.57 -5.50 -12.71
N THR A 248 -3.48 -4.44 -13.53
CA THR A 248 -4.57 -4.02 -14.41
C THR A 248 -4.68 -4.90 -15.67
N ASN A 249 -3.58 -5.54 -16.07
CA ASN A 249 -3.53 -6.43 -17.21
C ASN A 249 -3.93 -7.86 -16.82
N SER A 250 -4.86 -8.46 -17.57
CA SER A 250 -5.35 -9.82 -17.30
C SER A 250 -4.28 -10.90 -17.41
N ASN A 251 -3.38 -10.79 -18.39
CA ASN A 251 -2.31 -11.77 -18.59
C ASN A 251 -1.28 -11.69 -17.45
N ASP A 252 -0.96 -10.50 -16.99
CA ASP A 252 -0.06 -10.28 -15.86
C ASP A 252 -0.68 -10.80 -14.55
N ARG A 253 -1.99 -10.62 -14.36
CA ARG A 253 -2.68 -11.23 -13.20
C ARG A 253 -2.63 -12.76 -13.24
N LEU A 254 -2.86 -13.37 -14.41
CA LEU A 254 -2.72 -14.82 -14.57
C LEU A 254 -1.29 -15.27 -14.30
N LYS A 255 -0.29 -14.51 -14.77
CA LYS A 255 1.12 -14.77 -14.50
C LYS A 255 1.45 -14.68 -13.01
N PHE A 256 0.92 -13.68 -12.31
CA PHE A 256 1.09 -13.55 -10.87
C PHE A 256 0.46 -14.73 -10.10
N HIS A 257 -0.74 -15.16 -10.52
CA HIS A 257 -1.39 -16.35 -9.99
C HIS A 257 -0.54 -17.61 -10.21
N GLU A 258 0.00 -17.84 -11.42
CA GLU A 258 0.89 -18.98 -11.69
C GLU A 258 2.12 -18.97 -10.80
N ILE A 259 2.75 -17.81 -10.61
CA ILE A 259 3.92 -17.65 -9.75
C ILE A 259 3.56 -18.02 -8.30
N LEU A 260 2.47 -17.51 -7.76
CA LEU A 260 2.01 -17.87 -6.41
C LEU A 260 1.73 -19.37 -6.32
N THR A 261 0.97 -19.95 -7.26
CA THR A 261 0.56 -21.36 -7.25
C THR A 261 1.74 -22.32 -7.22
N ARG A 262 2.84 -22.00 -7.91
CA ARG A 262 4.02 -22.89 -7.98
C ARG A 262 5.03 -22.64 -6.87
N SER A 263 4.87 -21.60 -6.07
CA SER A 263 5.82 -21.21 -5.02
C SER A 263 5.63 -22.04 -3.75
N HIS A 264 6.74 -22.39 -3.09
CA HIS A 264 6.71 -23.15 -1.85
C HIS A 264 6.94 -22.30 -0.61
N PHE A 265 7.74 -21.23 -0.73
CA PHE A 265 8.03 -20.30 0.35
C PHE A 265 8.10 -18.87 -0.18
N LEU A 266 7.45 -17.92 0.52
CA LEU A 266 7.73 -16.50 0.37
C LEU A 266 8.89 -16.14 1.30
N ILE A 267 9.96 -15.55 0.76
CA ILE A 267 11.08 -15.04 1.55
C ILE A 267 11.10 -13.52 1.42
N LEU A 268 10.81 -12.82 2.51
CA LEU A 268 10.74 -11.37 2.53
C LEU A 268 11.40 -10.80 3.80
N PRO A 269 12.75 -10.78 3.86
CA PRO A 269 13.49 -10.21 4.99
C PRO A 269 13.47 -8.68 4.92
N THR A 270 12.26 -8.13 5.01
CA THR A 270 12.01 -6.69 4.86
C THR A 270 12.57 -5.91 6.05
N ARG A 271 13.14 -4.73 5.78
CA ARG A 271 13.56 -3.77 6.80
C ARG A 271 12.42 -2.88 7.26
N PHE A 272 11.45 -2.67 6.38
CA PHE A 272 10.26 -1.90 6.67
C PHE A 272 9.09 -2.34 5.80
N ASP A 273 7.94 -2.49 6.43
CA ASP A 273 6.64 -2.64 5.79
C ASP A 273 5.56 -2.06 6.72
N CYS A 274 4.56 -1.38 6.17
CA CYS A 274 3.47 -0.83 6.97
C CYS A 274 2.51 -1.92 7.44
N PHE A 275 2.26 -2.94 6.59
CA PHE A 275 1.38 -4.07 6.90
C PHE A 275 1.89 -5.40 6.33
N GLY A 276 2.48 -5.36 5.13
CA GLY A 276 2.95 -6.57 4.47
C GLY A 276 1.85 -7.35 3.75
N ILE A 277 1.07 -6.65 2.92
CA ILE A 277 -0.05 -7.23 2.17
C ILE A 277 0.34 -8.51 1.40
N VAL A 278 1.58 -8.61 0.95
CA VAL A 278 2.11 -9.77 0.24
C VAL A 278 2.12 -11.05 1.10
N PHE A 279 2.22 -10.92 2.42
CA PHE A 279 2.07 -12.07 3.34
C PHE A 279 0.65 -12.61 3.33
N CYS A 280 -0.35 -11.73 3.26
CA CYS A 280 -1.75 -12.13 3.11
C CYS A 280 -1.99 -12.81 1.75
N GLU A 281 -1.40 -12.26 0.68
CA GLU A 281 -1.47 -12.86 -0.65
C GLU A 281 -0.84 -14.27 -0.66
N ALA A 282 0.36 -14.44 -0.10
CA ALA A 282 1.00 -15.73 0.03
C ALA A 282 0.19 -16.73 0.90
N CYS A 283 -0.32 -16.26 2.04
CA CYS A 283 -1.14 -17.06 2.95
C CYS A 283 -2.41 -17.60 2.27
N ALA A 284 -3.06 -16.79 1.42
CA ALA A 284 -4.23 -17.22 0.67
C ALA A 284 -3.94 -18.37 -0.31
N TYR A 285 -2.69 -18.53 -0.75
CA TYR A 285 -2.22 -19.67 -1.56
C TYR A 285 -1.60 -20.79 -0.72
N GLY A 286 -1.67 -20.70 0.61
CA GLY A 286 -1.07 -21.67 1.50
C GLY A 286 0.46 -21.64 1.52
N ILE A 287 1.09 -20.54 1.07
CA ILE A 287 2.54 -20.39 0.99
C ILE A 287 3.05 -19.88 2.33
N PRO A 288 3.85 -20.65 3.09
CA PRO A 288 4.50 -20.17 4.29
C PRO A 288 5.48 -19.04 3.98
N SER A 289 5.50 -18.04 4.87
CA SER A 289 6.34 -16.85 4.72
C SER A 289 7.47 -16.86 5.74
N LEU A 290 8.68 -16.51 5.27
CA LEU A 290 9.90 -16.38 6.06
C LEU A 290 10.38 -14.91 6.04
N MET A 291 10.61 -14.34 7.23
CA MET A 291 11.10 -12.96 7.42
C MET A 291 12.50 -12.96 8.05
#